data_11060acacc4939a1a5b6845c8a77d9ed
#
_entry.id   11060acacc4939a1a5b6845c8a77d9ed
#
_cell.length_a   1.000
_cell.length_b   1.000
_cell.length_c   1.000
_cell.angle_alpha   90.00
_cell.angle_beta   90.00
_cell.angle_gamma   90.00
#
_symmetry.space_group_name_H-M   'P 1'
#
loop_
_entity.id
_entity.type
_entity.pdbx_description
1 polymer ?
#
loop_
_entity_poly.entity_id
_entity_poly.type
_entity_poly.pdbx_seq_one_letter_code
_entity_poly.pdbx_strand_id
1 'polypeptide(L)'
;MHVKNYKLTLDKKFCVNCQICSLACPKEAIIINSQLKDKEKNSKKIIDIDLEKCNFCGICDIICPFGAIKLAKNGKNSISVLEKNSFPQLIRNIEFNSISCPKDCNECENACPLSLISISKKDYDGKIVKDINKMSLTQKQRVKIELNIKKEHCPTCRVCEFKCAPGVIKVKKNIEGKIIINQEKCPKECKECVNACPIPEAIFLSKDSKKVNVNELFCVYCGACKVACPVKNALLLKRTKIYHTPTHSGAWNKALERLTSKANAVKELKAKGSLKAKEMVSRKVLFDEVIR
;
A
#
# COMPACT_ATOMS: atom_id res chain seq x y z
N MET A 1 -13.63 23.92 27.71
CA MET A 1 -13.54 22.52 27.25
C MET A 1 -13.30 22.53 25.75
N HIS A 2 -12.13 22.05 25.25
CA HIS A 2 -11.91 21.96 23.79
C HIS A 2 -12.52 20.66 23.28
N VAL A 3 -13.66 20.74 22.63
CA VAL A 3 -14.31 19.60 21.96
C VAL A 3 -13.48 19.28 20.72
N LYS A 4 -12.90 18.08 20.66
CA LYS A 4 -12.19 17.58 19.49
C LYS A 4 -13.19 16.93 18.54
N ASN A 5 -13.27 17.44 17.33
CA ASN A 5 -14.10 16.86 16.28
C ASN A 5 -13.27 15.91 15.42
N TYR A 6 -13.64 14.63 15.39
CA TYR A 6 -13.02 13.60 14.55
C TYR A 6 -13.94 13.23 13.41
N LYS A 7 -13.39 13.11 12.20
CA LYS A 7 -14.08 12.63 11.01
C LYS A 7 -13.26 11.51 10.36
N LEU A 8 -13.86 10.33 10.24
CA LEU A 8 -13.28 9.20 9.54
C LEU A 8 -14.04 9.02 8.22
N THR A 9 -13.32 9.02 7.11
CA THR A 9 -13.90 8.91 5.75
C THR A 9 -13.32 7.70 5.03
N LEU A 10 -14.17 7.01 4.27
CA LEU A 10 -13.78 5.90 3.38
C LEU A 10 -13.97 6.34 1.93
N ASP A 11 -12.88 6.40 1.18
CA ASP A 11 -12.93 6.55 -0.27
C ASP A 11 -13.15 5.18 -0.92
N LYS A 12 -14.37 4.96 -1.40
CA LYS A 12 -14.78 3.70 -2.05
C LYS A 12 -14.00 3.43 -3.34
N LYS A 13 -13.47 4.46 -4.00
CA LYS A 13 -12.67 4.32 -5.23
C LYS A 13 -11.37 3.55 -4.97
N PHE A 14 -10.73 3.80 -3.82
CA PHE A 14 -9.46 3.17 -3.44
C PHE A 14 -9.64 1.97 -2.52
N CYS A 15 -10.83 1.74 -1.96
CA CYS A 15 -11.08 0.58 -1.11
C CYS A 15 -11.25 -0.69 -1.93
N VAL A 16 -10.30 -1.61 -1.80
CA VAL A 16 -10.31 -2.92 -2.48
C VAL A 16 -10.78 -4.06 -1.57
N ASN A 17 -11.32 -3.73 -0.39
CA ASN A 17 -11.80 -4.70 0.60
C ASN A 17 -10.76 -5.74 1.04
N CYS A 18 -9.51 -5.32 1.21
CA CYS A 18 -8.39 -6.20 1.56
C CYS A 18 -8.33 -6.62 3.03
N GLN A 19 -9.14 -6.01 3.90
CA GLN A 19 -9.26 -6.26 5.34
C GLN A 19 -8.00 -5.94 6.19
N ILE A 20 -6.95 -5.34 5.63
CA ILE A 20 -5.75 -4.97 6.41
C ILE A 20 -6.10 -4.04 7.58
N CYS A 21 -6.97 -3.06 7.36
CA CYS A 21 -7.44 -2.14 8.40
C CYS A 21 -8.18 -2.85 9.55
N SER A 22 -9.02 -3.85 9.24
CA SER A 22 -9.71 -4.68 10.23
C SER A 22 -8.72 -5.53 11.05
N LEU A 23 -7.76 -6.19 10.38
CA LEU A 23 -6.72 -6.98 11.05
C LEU A 23 -5.83 -6.13 11.97
N ALA A 24 -5.58 -4.88 11.60
CA ALA A 24 -4.74 -3.96 12.36
C ALA A 24 -5.49 -3.20 13.47
N CYS A 25 -6.82 -3.19 13.47
CA CYS A 25 -7.61 -2.45 14.43
C CYS A 25 -7.51 -3.08 15.84
N PRO A 26 -6.94 -2.38 16.85
CA PRO A 26 -6.81 -2.93 18.19
C PRO A 26 -8.15 -3.03 18.94
N LYS A 27 -9.17 -2.27 18.50
CA LYS A 27 -10.51 -2.22 19.07
C LYS A 27 -11.54 -3.07 18.31
N GLU A 28 -11.11 -3.68 17.20
CA GLU A 28 -11.99 -4.49 16.33
C GLU A 28 -13.25 -3.72 15.88
N ALA A 29 -13.09 -2.40 15.73
CA ALA A 29 -14.17 -1.49 15.35
C ALA A 29 -14.49 -1.50 13.84
N ILE A 30 -13.72 -2.22 13.02
CA ILE A 30 -13.94 -2.28 11.58
C ILE A 30 -14.67 -3.56 11.24
N ILE A 31 -15.91 -3.39 10.81
CA ILE A 31 -16.84 -4.46 10.46
C ILE A 31 -16.86 -4.62 8.95
N ILE A 32 -16.84 -5.86 8.49
CA ILE A 32 -16.95 -6.18 7.08
C ILE A 32 -18.35 -6.73 6.86
N ASN A 33 -19.22 -5.91 6.31
CA ASN A 33 -20.59 -6.29 6.01
C ASN A 33 -20.62 -7.22 4.80
N SER A 34 -20.63 -8.53 5.08
CA SER A 34 -20.89 -9.55 4.06
C SER A 34 -22.38 -9.65 3.69
N GLN A 35 -23.26 -9.01 4.44
CA GLN A 35 -24.72 -9.14 4.33
C GLN A 35 -25.41 -8.00 3.57
N LEU A 36 -24.75 -6.88 3.28
CA LEU A 36 -25.31 -5.88 2.36
C LEU A 36 -25.23 -6.43 0.93
N LYS A 37 -26.09 -7.39 0.66
CA LYS A 37 -26.54 -7.69 -0.69
C LYS A 37 -27.44 -6.54 -1.11
N ASP A 38 -26.86 -5.44 -1.54
CA ASP A 38 -27.64 -4.50 -2.34
C ASP A 38 -28.11 -5.25 -3.58
N LYS A 39 -29.40 -5.11 -3.89
CA LYS A 39 -30.08 -5.77 -5.02
C LYS A 39 -29.49 -5.41 -6.39
N GLU A 40 -28.50 -4.54 -6.44
CA GLU A 40 -27.69 -4.22 -7.60
C GLU A 40 -26.49 -5.15 -7.70
N LYS A 41 -26.40 -5.90 -8.80
CA LYS A 41 -25.49 -7.00 -9.13
C LYS A 41 -23.95 -6.70 -9.03
N ASN A 42 -23.53 -5.57 -8.45
CA ASN A 42 -22.13 -5.12 -8.38
C ASN A 42 -21.69 -4.55 -7.02
N SER A 43 -22.35 -4.90 -5.91
CA SER A 43 -21.98 -4.34 -4.60
C SER A 43 -20.68 -4.94 -4.08
N LYS A 44 -19.57 -4.18 -4.18
CA LYS A 44 -18.36 -4.42 -3.40
C LYS A 44 -18.74 -4.42 -1.92
N LYS A 45 -18.38 -5.47 -1.19
CA LYS A 45 -18.53 -5.55 0.27
C LYS A 45 -18.01 -4.26 0.89
N ILE A 46 -18.86 -3.53 1.61
CA ILE A 46 -18.50 -2.24 2.19
C ILE A 46 -17.95 -2.47 3.60
N ILE A 47 -16.85 -1.82 3.90
CA ILE A 47 -16.32 -1.74 5.26
C ILE A 47 -17.18 -0.74 6.02
N ASP A 48 -17.68 -1.13 7.17
CA ASP A 48 -18.36 -0.29 8.14
C ASP A 48 -17.52 -0.08 9.38
N ILE A 49 -17.76 0.98 10.13
CA ILE A 49 -17.00 1.34 11.31
C ILE A 49 -17.94 1.52 12.48
N ASP A 50 -17.79 0.66 13.47
CA ASP A 50 -18.47 0.75 14.76
C ASP A 50 -17.89 1.95 15.54
N LEU A 51 -18.65 3.05 15.55
CA LEU A 51 -18.23 4.29 16.19
C LEU A 51 -18.21 4.21 17.72
N GLU A 52 -18.92 3.27 18.33
CA GLU A 52 -18.90 3.05 19.79
C GLU A 52 -17.57 2.43 20.23
N LYS A 53 -17.01 1.53 19.40
CA LYS A 53 -15.70 0.92 19.64
C LYS A 53 -14.53 1.76 19.15
N CYS A 54 -14.76 2.63 18.14
CA CYS A 54 -13.71 3.38 17.49
C CYS A 54 -13.19 4.52 18.39
N ASN A 55 -11.89 4.49 18.71
CA ASN A 55 -11.22 5.56 19.46
C ASN A 55 -10.51 6.58 18.59
N PHE A 56 -10.75 6.58 17.28
CA PHE A 56 -10.16 7.52 16.31
C PHE A 56 -8.62 7.60 16.36
N CYS A 57 -7.95 6.47 16.61
CA CYS A 57 -6.48 6.44 16.71
C CYS A 57 -5.77 6.66 15.35
N GLY A 58 -6.42 6.40 14.21
CA GLY A 58 -5.88 6.59 12.87
C GLY A 58 -5.04 5.42 12.35
N ILE A 59 -4.94 4.29 13.05
CA ILE A 59 -4.17 3.12 12.59
C ILE A 59 -4.68 2.64 11.22
N CYS A 60 -5.99 2.62 11.01
CA CYS A 60 -6.60 2.20 9.75
C CYS A 60 -6.24 3.10 8.55
N ASP A 61 -6.02 4.40 8.78
CA ASP A 61 -5.54 5.34 7.77
C ASP A 61 -4.10 5.00 7.35
N ILE A 62 -3.18 4.91 8.33
CA ILE A 62 -1.75 4.77 8.06
C ILE A 62 -1.34 3.38 7.55
N ILE A 63 -2.10 2.33 7.89
CA ILE A 63 -1.80 0.95 7.45
C ILE A 63 -2.44 0.61 6.10
N CYS A 64 -3.34 1.43 5.59
CA CYS A 64 -4.02 1.18 4.33
C CYS A 64 -3.04 1.29 3.15
N PRO A 65 -2.76 0.21 2.39
CA PRO A 65 -1.85 0.28 1.26
C PRO A 65 -2.36 1.20 0.14
N PHE A 66 -3.68 1.34 0.05
CA PHE A 66 -4.35 2.13 -0.98
C PHE A 66 -4.81 3.51 -0.49
N GLY A 67 -4.53 3.86 0.77
CA GLY A 67 -4.92 5.16 1.34
C GLY A 67 -6.43 5.45 1.29
N ALA A 68 -7.26 4.40 1.30
CA ALA A 68 -8.71 4.51 1.16
C ALA A 68 -9.41 5.08 2.40
N ILE A 69 -8.79 5.00 3.58
CA ILE A 69 -9.35 5.52 4.83
C ILE A 69 -8.56 6.76 5.21
N LYS A 70 -9.27 7.83 5.59
CA LYS A 70 -8.66 9.09 6.04
C LYS A 70 -9.28 9.55 7.35
N LEU A 71 -8.43 9.89 8.31
CA LEU A 71 -8.80 10.48 9.59
C LEU A 71 -8.50 11.97 9.59
N ALA A 72 -9.51 12.78 9.86
CA ALA A 72 -9.35 14.21 10.12
C ALA A 72 -9.72 14.55 11.56
N LYS A 73 -8.95 15.44 12.18
CA LYS A 73 -9.19 16.01 13.51
C LYS A 73 -9.30 17.51 13.37
N ASN A 74 -10.45 18.08 13.74
CA ASN A 74 -10.73 19.51 13.57
C ASN A 74 -10.49 19.99 12.11
N GLY A 75 -10.90 19.20 11.13
CA GLY A 75 -10.74 19.47 9.72
C GLY A 75 -9.33 19.30 9.15
N LYS A 76 -8.32 18.97 9.96
CA LYS A 76 -6.94 18.73 9.53
C LYS A 76 -6.60 17.24 9.56
N ASN A 77 -5.79 16.78 8.61
CA ASN A 77 -5.24 15.43 8.63
C ASN A 77 -4.16 15.31 9.73
N SER A 78 -4.60 15.05 10.96
CA SER A 78 -3.75 14.90 12.14
C SER A 78 -4.01 13.51 12.72
N ILE A 79 -2.97 12.69 12.77
CA ILE A 79 -3.06 11.30 13.23
C ILE A 79 -2.27 11.16 14.52
N SER A 80 -2.96 11.05 15.63
CA SER A 80 -2.37 11.07 16.97
C SER A 80 -1.33 9.97 17.20
N VAL A 81 -1.49 8.79 16.58
CA VAL A 81 -0.52 7.69 16.73
C VAL A 81 0.79 7.94 15.98
N LEU A 82 0.78 8.78 14.93
CA LEU A 82 2.00 9.22 14.25
C LEU A 82 2.70 10.33 15.03
N GLU A 83 1.94 11.32 15.50
CA GLU A 83 2.48 12.42 16.31
C GLU A 83 3.22 11.90 17.55
N LYS A 84 2.77 10.79 18.10
CA LYS A 84 3.37 10.13 19.27
C LYS A 84 4.34 9.00 18.92
N ASN A 85 4.68 8.78 17.65
CA ASN A 85 5.51 7.67 17.18
C ASN A 85 5.06 6.30 17.72
N SER A 86 3.75 6.13 17.99
CA SER A 86 3.20 4.92 18.61
C SER A 86 2.69 3.88 17.61
N PHE A 87 2.70 4.19 16.31
CA PHE A 87 2.41 3.24 15.25
C PHE A 87 3.18 3.62 13.97
N PRO A 88 3.72 2.65 13.20
CA PRO A 88 4.53 2.94 12.03
C PRO A 88 3.72 3.28 10.81
N GLN A 89 4.34 4.02 9.88
CA GLN A 89 3.85 4.20 8.52
C GLN A 89 4.42 3.16 7.57
N LEU A 90 3.65 2.74 6.56
CA LEU A 90 4.16 1.98 5.44
C LEU A 90 5.15 2.82 4.63
N ILE A 91 6.33 2.26 4.37
CA ILE A 91 7.33 2.90 3.52
C ILE A 91 6.92 2.71 2.07
N ARG A 92 6.77 3.83 1.35
CA ARG A 92 6.51 3.87 -0.10
C ARG A 92 7.71 4.49 -0.80
N ASN A 93 8.71 3.64 -1.08
CA ASN A 93 9.92 4.09 -1.75
C ASN A 93 9.74 3.99 -3.27
N ILE A 94 9.63 5.15 -3.91
CA ILE A 94 9.54 5.32 -5.36
C ILE A 94 10.56 6.37 -5.75
N GLU A 95 11.55 5.96 -6.53
CA GLU A 95 12.63 6.77 -7.04
C GLU A 95 12.39 7.06 -8.53
N PHE A 96 12.66 8.27 -8.97
CA PHE A 96 12.51 8.69 -10.36
C PHE A 96 13.69 9.55 -10.78
N ASN A 97 14.33 9.15 -11.88
CA ASN A 97 15.38 9.92 -12.53
C ASN A 97 14.81 10.63 -13.76
N SER A 98 14.50 11.94 -13.64
CA SER A 98 13.91 12.73 -14.70
C SER A 98 14.85 13.02 -15.87
N ILE A 99 16.18 12.96 -15.65
CA ILE A 99 17.20 13.31 -16.66
C ILE A 99 17.18 12.32 -17.81
N SER A 100 17.08 11.04 -17.50
CA SER A 100 17.10 9.95 -18.48
C SER A 100 15.71 9.59 -19.03
N CYS A 101 14.65 10.32 -18.63
CA CYS A 101 13.30 10.07 -19.10
C CYS A 101 13.09 10.71 -20.50
N PRO A 102 12.64 9.95 -21.52
CA PRO A 102 12.31 10.49 -22.83
C PRO A 102 11.20 11.55 -22.74
N LYS A 103 11.37 12.64 -23.49
CA LYS A 103 10.49 13.82 -23.37
C LYS A 103 9.04 13.59 -23.82
N ASP A 104 8.82 12.63 -24.70
CA ASP A 104 7.54 12.24 -25.28
C ASP A 104 6.90 11.03 -24.61
N CYS A 105 7.61 10.35 -23.70
CA CYS A 105 7.15 9.14 -23.03
C CYS A 105 6.04 9.44 -21.99
N ASN A 106 4.97 8.61 -21.99
CA ASN A 106 3.88 8.61 -21.02
C ASN A 106 3.59 7.18 -20.48
N GLU A 107 4.48 6.22 -20.72
CA GLU A 107 4.24 4.80 -20.43
C GLU A 107 3.89 4.52 -18.96
N CYS A 108 4.55 5.17 -18.00
CA CYS A 108 4.28 4.96 -16.58
C CYS A 108 2.93 5.52 -16.14
N GLU A 109 2.45 6.61 -16.75
CA GLU A 109 1.13 7.19 -16.50
C GLU A 109 0.04 6.26 -17.03
N ASN A 110 0.18 5.81 -18.29
CA ASN A 110 -0.78 4.90 -18.94
C ASN A 110 -0.80 3.51 -18.27
N ALA A 111 0.35 3.04 -17.80
CA ALA A 111 0.48 1.73 -17.18
C ALA A 111 -0.02 1.67 -15.74
N CYS A 112 -0.26 2.81 -15.07
CA CYS A 112 -0.67 2.80 -13.68
C CYS A 112 -2.11 2.29 -13.51
N PRO A 113 -2.34 1.10 -12.92
CA PRO A 113 -3.68 0.52 -12.84
C PRO A 113 -4.65 1.29 -11.94
N LEU A 114 -4.12 2.20 -11.12
CA LEU A 114 -4.89 3.03 -10.19
C LEU A 114 -4.92 4.50 -10.61
N SER A 115 -4.35 4.85 -11.78
CA SER A 115 -4.28 6.24 -12.30
C SER A 115 -3.70 7.24 -11.28
N LEU A 116 -2.62 6.85 -10.61
CA LEU A 116 -1.98 7.64 -9.56
C LEU A 116 -0.81 8.49 -10.06
N ILE A 117 -0.39 8.27 -11.30
CA ILE A 117 0.76 8.94 -11.89
C ILE A 117 0.25 9.97 -12.89
N SER A 118 0.82 11.15 -12.85
CA SER A 118 0.66 12.17 -13.88
C SER A 118 2.01 12.76 -14.25
N ILE A 119 2.23 12.96 -15.57
CA ILE A 119 3.45 13.54 -16.12
C ILE A 119 3.14 14.97 -16.53
N SER A 120 3.90 15.92 -16.02
CA SER A 120 3.90 17.30 -16.50
C SER A 120 5.23 17.61 -17.19
N LYS A 121 5.13 18.27 -18.36
CA LYS A 121 6.26 18.73 -19.16
C LYS A 121 6.31 20.25 -19.04
N LYS A 122 7.41 20.80 -18.57
CA LYS A 122 7.59 22.24 -18.38
C LYS A 122 8.73 22.74 -19.26
N ASP A 123 8.52 23.88 -19.87
CA ASP A 123 9.59 24.60 -20.59
C ASP A 123 10.57 25.25 -19.61
N TYR A 124 11.54 26.02 -20.17
CA TYR A 124 12.53 26.74 -19.38
C TYR A 124 11.90 27.76 -18.43
N ASP A 125 10.78 28.38 -18.83
CA ASP A 125 10.05 29.38 -18.03
C ASP A 125 9.08 28.75 -17.04
N GLY A 126 9.06 27.42 -16.94
CA GLY A 126 8.18 26.68 -16.03
C GLY A 126 6.73 26.54 -16.51
N LYS A 127 6.41 26.94 -17.77
CA LYS A 127 5.08 26.81 -18.34
C LYS A 127 4.83 25.38 -18.79
N ILE A 128 3.59 24.91 -18.61
CA ILE A 128 3.19 23.56 -19.02
C ILE A 128 3.15 23.47 -20.54
N VAL A 129 3.91 22.54 -21.11
CA VAL A 129 3.95 22.19 -22.52
C VAL A 129 2.90 21.14 -22.80
N LYS A 130 1.86 21.51 -23.55
CA LYS A 130 0.76 20.58 -23.93
C LYS A 130 1.14 19.65 -25.07
N ASP A 131 1.89 20.17 -26.06
CA ASP A 131 2.28 19.42 -27.26
C ASP A 131 3.75 19.66 -27.56
N ILE A 132 4.56 18.68 -27.21
CA ILE A 132 6.02 18.76 -27.43
C ILE A 132 6.40 18.62 -28.90
N ASN A 133 5.52 18.05 -29.75
CA ASN A 133 5.84 17.84 -31.18
C ASN A 133 5.90 19.14 -31.96
N LYS A 134 5.20 20.18 -31.49
CA LYS A 134 5.21 21.53 -32.12
C LYS A 134 6.44 22.36 -31.75
N MET A 135 7.33 21.85 -30.90
CA MET A 135 8.53 22.57 -30.45
C MET A 135 9.73 22.25 -31.34
N SER A 136 10.64 23.22 -31.47
CA SER A 136 11.94 23.01 -32.15
C SER A 136 12.82 22.02 -31.34
N LEU A 137 13.82 21.44 -31.98
CA LEU A 137 14.74 20.49 -31.33
C LEU A 137 15.43 21.12 -30.12
N THR A 138 15.87 22.35 -30.21
CA THR A 138 16.51 23.10 -29.11
C THR A 138 15.56 23.36 -27.96
N GLN A 139 14.30 23.67 -28.24
CA GLN A 139 13.27 23.84 -27.22
C GLN A 139 12.94 22.50 -26.50
N LYS A 140 12.82 21.41 -27.29
CA LYS A 140 12.58 20.05 -26.72
C LYS A 140 13.66 19.63 -25.75
N GLN A 141 14.93 19.92 -26.01
CA GLN A 141 16.04 19.59 -25.09
C GLN A 141 15.93 20.29 -23.76
N ARG A 142 15.36 21.50 -23.71
CA ARG A 142 15.17 22.29 -22.49
C ARG A 142 13.93 21.92 -21.65
N VAL A 143 13.04 21.07 -22.18
CA VAL A 143 11.86 20.62 -21.45
C VAL A 143 12.26 19.77 -20.25
N LYS A 144 11.76 20.13 -19.07
CA LYS A 144 11.87 19.36 -17.84
C LYS A 144 10.64 18.49 -17.66
N ILE A 145 10.86 17.23 -17.29
CA ILE A 145 9.79 16.28 -16.96
C ILE A 145 9.64 16.25 -15.45
N GLU A 146 8.43 16.47 -14.99
CA GLU A 146 8.04 16.25 -13.59
C GLU A 146 7.05 15.10 -13.52
N LEU A 147 7.36 14.13 -12.66
CA LEU A 147 6.50 13.01 -12.33
C LEU A 147 5.79 13.29 -11.02
N ASN A 148 4.48 13.40 -11.07
CA ASN A 148 3.66 13.54 -9.88
C ASN A 148 2.99 12.21 -9.58
N ILE A 149 3.21 11.68 -8.36
CA ILE A 149 2.63 10.42 -7.92
C ILE A 149 1.84 10.66 -6.62
N LYS A 150 0.57 10.27 -6.60
CA LYS A 150 -0.25 10.25 -5.39
C LYS A 150 0.22 9.11 -4.48
N LYS A 151 1.38 9.33 -3.82
CA LYS A 151 2.09 8.30 -3.03
C LYS A 151 1.22 7.70 -1.94
N GLU A 152 0.32 8.47 -1.33
CA GLU A 152 -0.58 8.03 -0.27
C GLU A 152 -1.53 6.90 -0.71
N HIS A 153 -1.84 6.82 -2.01
CA HIS A 153 -2.69 5.79 -2.59
C HIS A 153 -1.89 4.67 -3.29
N CYS A 154 -0.57 4.81 -3.40
CA CYS A 154 0.26 3.87 -4.14
C CYS A 154 0.59 2.61 -3.31
N PRO A 155 0.12 1.41 -3.72
CA PRO A 155 0.41 0.16 -3.03
C PRO A 155 1.76 -0.46 -3.44
N THR A 156 2.59 0.25 -4.21
CA THR A 156 3.90 -0.20 -4.69
C THR A 156 3.87 -1.49 -5.52
N CYS A 157 2.94 -1.58 -6.49
CA CYS A 157 2.77 -2.77 -7.33
C CYS A 157 3.88 -2.98 -8.38
N ARG A 158 4.71 -1.96 -8.68
CA ARG A 158 5.82 -2.01 -9.63
C ARG A 158 5.45 -2.06 -11.11
N VAL A 159 4.17 -1.99 -11.48
CA VAL A 159 3.77 -2.02 -12.90
C VAL A 159 4.45 -0.88 -13.68
N CYS A 160 4.47 0.34 -13.14
CA CYS A 160 5.13 1.49 -13.76
C CYS A 160 6.65 1.31 -13.92
N GLU A 161 7.31 0.60 -13.01
CA GLU A 161 8.74 0.25 -13.13
C GLU A 161 8.99 -0.71 -14.29
N PHE A 162 8.15 -1.74 -14.42
CA PHE A 162 8.28 -2.76 -15.47
C PHE A 162 7.96 -2.22 -16.86
N LYS A 163 7.03 -1.27 -16.97
CA LYS A 163 6.68 -0.63 -18.25
C LYS A 163 7.65 0.50 -18.64
N CYS A 164 8.53 0.90 -17.74
CA CYS A 164 9.50 1.95 -17.98
C CYS A 164 10.73 1.39 -18.73
N ALA A 165 10.73 1.42 -20.06
CA ALA A 165 11.83 0.91 -20.89
C ALA A 165 13.21 1.49 -20.52
N PRO A 166 13.37 2.81 -20.25
CA PRO A 166 14.66 3.36 -19.82
C PRO A 166 15.01 3.03 -18.36
N GLY A 167 14.12 2.41 -17.60
CA GLY A 167 14.38 1.98 -16.22
C GLY A 167 14.59 3.13 -15.23
N VAL A 168 14.05 4.32 -15.52
CA VAL A 168 14.21 5.53 -14.70
C VAL A 168 13.31 5.56 -13.46
N ILE A 169 12.34 4.64 -13.36
CA ILE A 169 11.49 4.47 -12.18
C ILE A 169 11.92 3.20 -11.46
N LYS A 170 12.14 3.33 -10.15
CA LYS A 170 12.41 2.20 -9.26
C LYS A 170 11.42 2.21 -8.11
N VAL A 171 10.81 1.05 -7.83
CA VAL A 171 9.77 0.91 -6.80
C VAL A 171 10.12 -0.25 -5.89
N LYS A 172 10.25 0.01 -4.58
CA LYS A 172 10.40 -1.04 -3.57
C LYS A 172 9.03 -1.41 -2.99
N LYS A 173 8.71 -2.69 -2.96
CA LYS A 173 7.45 -3.17 -2.35
C LYS A 173 7.39 -2.79 -0.88
N ASN A 174 6.22 -2.37 -0.42
CA ASN A 174 5.97 -2.10 1.00
C ASN A 174 5.52 -3.34 1.78
N ILE A 175 5.01 -4.37 1.09
CA ILE A 175 4.64 -5.67 1.67
C ILE A 175 5.19 -6.77 0.76
N GLU A 176 5.85 -7.75 1.36
CA GLU A 176 6.29 -9.00 0.71
C GLU A 176 5.50 -10.18 1.24
N GLY A 177 5.40 -11.23 0.44
CA GLY A 177 4.66 -12.41 0.82
C GLY A 177 4.67 -13.49 -0.25
N LYS A 178 3.73 -14.42 -0.10
CA LYS A 178 3.45 -15.49 -1.05
C LYS A 178 1.95 -15.75 -1.13
N ILE A 179 1.46 -15.97 -2.33
CA ILE A 179 0.10 -16.47 -2.57
C ILE A 179 0.20 -17.89 -3.11
N ILE A 180 -0.54 -18.79 -2.48
CA ILE A 180 -0.62 -20.18 -2.87
C ILE A 180 -2.06 -20.47 -3.24
N ILE A 181 -2.28 -20.95 -4.48
CA ILE A 181 -3.58 -21.35 -4.97
C ILE A 181 -3.61 -22.88 -5.04
N ASN A 182 -4.53 -23.48 -4.29
CA ASN A 182 -4.82 -24.91 -4.43
C ASN A 182 -5.71 -25.10 -5.67
N GLN A 183 -5.11 -25.54 -6.75
CA GLN A 183 -5.77 -25.70 -8.06
C GLN A 183 -6.85 -26.79 -8.08
N GLU A 184 -6.78 -27.76 -7.15
CA GLU A 184 -7.77 -28.83 -7.02
C GLU A 184 -9.07 -28.31 -6.39
N LYS A 185 -8.94 -27.38 -5.43
CA LYS A 185 -10.07 -26.74 -4.76
C LYS A 185 -10.65 -25.58 -5.53
N CYS A 186 -9.88 -25.01 -6.47
CA CYS A 186 -10.32 -23.86 -7.25
C CYS A 186 -11.34 -24.30 -8.31
N PRO A 187 -12.59 -23.78 -8.31
CA PRO A 187 -13.58 -24.12 -9.30
C PRO A 187 -13.11 -23.74 -10.70
N LYS A 188 -13.41 -24.56 -11.69
CA LYS A 188 -13.08 -24.25 -13.09
C LYS A 188 -13.74 -22.92 -13.50
N GLU A 189 -13.00 -22.10 -14.24
CA GLU A 189 -13.45 -20.80 -14.78
C GLU A 189 -13.87 -19.75 -13.73
N CYS A 190 -13.66 -19.99 -12.44
CA CYS A 190 -13.93 -19.01 -11.39
C CYS A 190 -12.98 -17.82 -11.53
N LYS A 191 -13.52 -16.60 -11.57
CA LYS A 191 -12.77 -15.32 -11.73
C LYS A 191 -12.88 -14.39 -10.53
N GLU A 192 -13.48 -14.81 -9.43
CA GLU A 192 -13.75 -13.91 -8.29
C GLU A 192 -12.49 -13.24 -7.74
N CYS A 193 -11.40 -13.98 -7.59
CA CYS A 193 -10.13 -13.43 -7.12
C CYS A 193 -9.45 -12.52 -8.17
N VAL A 194 -9.64 -12.80 -9.46
CA VAL A 194 -9.14 -11.97 -10.57
C VAL A 194 -9.91 -10.65 -10.60
N ASN A 195 -11.25 -10.71 -10.53
CA ASN A 195 -12.12 -9.53 -10.53
C ASN A 195 -11.91 -8.62 -9.30
N ALA A 196 -11.54 -9.22 -8.17
CA ALA A 196 -11.27 -8.49 -6.93
C ALA A 196 -9.87 -7.85 -6.87
N CYS A 197 -8.97 -8.23 -7.78
CA CYS A 197 -7.61 -7.70 -7.77
C CYS A 197 -7.56 -6.28 -8.36
N PRO A 198 -7.06 -5.29 -7.61
CA PRO A 198 -6.92 -3.93 -8.12
C PRO A 198 -5.76 -3.78 -9.12
N ILE A 199 -4.91 -4.81 -9.24
CA ILE A 199 -3.77 -4.84 -10.15
C ILE A 199 -4.00 -5.98 -11.16
N PRO A 200 -4.50 -5.69 -12.35
CA PRO A 200 -4.93 -6.71 -13.32
C PRO A 200 -3.86 -7.74 -13.69
N GLU A 201 -2.58 -7.31 -13.69
CA GLU A 201 -1.45 -8.17 -14.06
C GLU A 201 -0.94 -9.05 -12.90
N ALA A 202 -1.43 -8.83 -11.66
CA ALA A 202 -0.96 -9.55 -10.48
C ALA A 202 -1.63 -10.90 -10.27
N ILE A 203 -2.88 -11.06 -10.71
CA ILE A 203 -3.61 -12.32 -10.68
C ILE A 203 -4.46 -12.44 -11.94
N PHE A 204 -4.36 -13.53 -12.63
CA PHE A 204 -4.97 -13.71 -13.94
C PHE A 204 -5.37 -15.16 -14.20
N LEU A 205 -6.30 -15.35 -15.11
CA LEU A 205 -6.67 -16.66 -15.62
C LEU A 205 -5.77 -17.00 -16.83
N SER A 206 -5.07 -18.14 -16.77
CA SER A 206 -4.27 -18.63 -17.89
C SER A 206 -5.17 -18.93 -19.08
N LYS A 207 -4.73 -18.56 -20.29
CA LYS A 207 -5.48 -18.81 -21.52
C LYS A 207 -5.59 -20.31 -21.82
N ASP A 208 -4.50 -21.05 -21.59
CA ASP A 208 -4.37 -22.46 -21.99
C ASP A 208 -5.02 -23.39 -20.94
N SER A 209 -4.68 -23.21 -19.67
CA SER A 209 -5.11 -24.11 -18.59
C SER A 209 -6.44 -23.70 -17.95
N LYS A 210 -6.96 -22.50 -18.24
CA LYS A 210 -8.11 -21.88 -17.56
C LYS A 210 -7.98 -21.89 -16.02
N LYS A 211 -6.74 -21.94 -15.53
CA LYS A 211 -6.40 -21.91 -14.11
C LYS A 211 -5.96 -20.52 -13.70
N VAL A 212 -6.25 -20.16 -12.45
CA VAL A 212 -5.82 -18.89 -11.88
C VAL A 212 -4.34 -18.95 -11.53
N ASN A 213 -3.58 -17.96 -11.99
CA ASN A 213 -2.16 -17.80 -11.73
C ASN A 213 -1.87 -16.44 -11.05
N VAL A 214 -0.75 -16.38 -10.36
CA VAL A 214 -0.29 -15.18 -9.66
C VAL A 214 1.06 -14.74 -10.21
N ASN A 215 1.15 -13.49 -10.63
CA ASN A 215 2.40 -12.83 -10.90
C ASN A 215 2.86 -12.11 -9.63
N GLU A 216 3.78 -12.72 -8.89
CA GLU A 216 4.29 -12.18 -7.64
C GLU A 216 5.08 -10.87 -7.83
N LEU A 217 5.57 -10.57 -9.05
CA LEU A 217 6.23 -9.31 -9.36
C LEU A 217 5.32 -8.11 -9.13
N PHE A 218 4.03 -8.22 -9.49
CA PHE A 218 3.06 -7.14 -9.38
C PHE A 218 2.15 -7.28 -8.15
N CYS A 219 2.13 -8.44 -7.50
CA CYS A 219 1.30 -8.67 -6.34
C CYS A 219 1.74 -7.79 -5.16
N VAL A 220 0.79 -7.06 -4.57
CA VAL A 220 1.00 -6.20 -3.38
C VAL A 220 0.60 -6.88 -2.07
N TYR A 221 0.26 -8.16 -2.12
CA TYR A 221 -0.10 -9.00 -0.97
C TYR A 221 -1.18 -8.39 -0.06
N CYS A 222 -2.08 -7.60 -0.63
CA CYS A 222 -3.16 -6.93 0.11
C CYS A 222 -4.18 -7.93 0.68
N GLY A 223 -4.52 -8.98 -0.07
CA GLY A 223 -5.45 -10.01 0.37
C GLY A 223 -6.88 -9.86 -0.15
N ALA A 224 -7.18 -8.90 -1.03
CA ALA A 224 -8.50 -8.75 -1.63
C ALA A 224 -8.97 -10.04 -2.33
N CYS A 225 -8.07 -10.70 -3.07
CA CYS A 225 -8.33 -11.99 -3.72
C CYS A 225 -8.69 -13.11 -2.72
N LYS A 226 -8.06 -13.14 -1.54
CA LYS A 226 -8.38 -14.13 -0.49
C LYS A 226 -9.78 -13.88 0.08
N VAL A 227 -10.16 -12.62 0.25
CA VAL A 227 -11.48 -12.22 0.76
C VAL A 227 -12.58 -12.53 -0.24
N ALA A 228 -12.29 -12.35 -1.53
CA ALA A 228 -13.23 -12.62 -2.60
C ALA A 228 -13.39 -14.10 -2.93
N CYS A 229 -12.43 -14.95 -2.53
CA CYS A 229 -12.46 -16.37 -2.85
C CYS A 229 -13.66 -17.06 -2.18
N PRO A 230 -14.59 -17.67 -2.94
CA PRO A 230 -15.77 -18.33 -2.40
C PRO A 230 -15.45 -19.66 -1.73
N VAL A 231 -14.28 -20.24 -2.04
CA VAL A 231 -13.88 -21.57 -1.54
C VAL A 231 -12.87 -21.42 -0.41
N LYS A 232 -13.24 -21.91 0.76
CA LYS A 232 -12.38 -21.90 1.95
C LYS A 232 -11.07 -22.65 1.69
N ASN A 233 -9.94 -21.99 1.99
CA ASN A 233 -8.60 -22.55 1.83
C ASN A 233 -8.18 -22.92 0.40
N ALA A 234 -8.88 -22.44 -0.64
CA ALA A 234 -8.41 -22.56 -2.01
C ALA A 234 -7.32 -21.52 -2.32
N LEU A 235 -7.34 -20.36 -1.67
CA LEU A 235 -6.34 -19.32 -1.79
C LEU A 235 -5.76 -19.00 -0.40
N LEU A 236 -4.45 -19.19 -0.26
CA LEU A 236 -3.71 -18.90 0.96
C LEU A 236 -2.77 -17.71 0.72
N LEU A 237 -2.84 -16.71 1.59
CA LEU A 237 -1.95 -15.56 1.60
C LEU A 237 -1.06 -15.62 2.84
N LYS A 238 0.25 -15.54 2.63
CA LYS A 238 1.25 -15.44 3.68
C LYS A 238 2.07 -14.17 3.45
N ARG A 239 1.93 -13.16 4.30
CA ARG A 239 2.79 -11.97 4.30
C ARG A 239 4.06 -12.32 5.10
N THR A 240 5.23 -12.08 4.51
CA THR A 240 6.53 -12.42 5.11
C THR A 240 7.20 -11.20 5.70
N LYS A 241 7.00 -10.01 5.10
CA LYS A 241 7.62 -8.77 5.56
C LYS A 241 6.74 -7.57 5.25
N ILE A 242 6.74 -6.60 6.15
CA ILE A 242 6.10 -5.29 5.97
C ILE A 242 7.17 -4.23 6.22
N TYR A 243 7.40 -3.37 5.22
CA TYR A 243 8.37 -2.28 5.32
C TYR A 243 7.68 -1.04 5.88
N HIS A 244 8.16 -0.60 7.02
CA HIS A 244 7.54 0.47 7.79
C HIS A 244 8.60 1.33 8.50
N THR A 245 8.22 2.52 8.93
CA THR A 245 9.06 3.38 9.75
C THR A 245 9.35 2.72 11.11
N PRO A 246 10.53 2.97 11.72
CA PRO A 246 10.84 2.43 13.04
C PRO A 246 9.76 2.80 14.08
N THR A 247 9.37 1.85 14.89
CA THR A 247 8.45 2.06 16.00
C THR A 247 8.63 1.03 17.09
N HIS A 248 8.28 1.40 18.33
CA HIS A 248 8.28 0.52 19.50
C HIS A 248 6.91 0.60 20.17
N SER A 249 5.98 -0.24 19.73
CA SER A 249 4.59 -0.17 20.21
C SER A 249 3.97 -1.55 20.28
N GLY A 250 3.29 -1.82 21.40
CA GLY A 250 2.52 -3.05 21.56
C GLY A 250 1.35 -3.18 20.59
N ALA A 251 0.78 -2.05 20.17
CA ALA A 251 -0.28 -2.03 19.15
C ALA A 251 0.23 -2.51 17.80
N TRP A 252 1.46 -2.09 17.42
CA TRP A 252 2.10 -2.58 16.20
C TRP A 252 2.43 -4.07 16.29
N ASN A 253 2.95 -4.53 17.40
CA ASN A 253 3.29 -5.95 17.58
C ASN A 253 2.05 -6.85 17.39
N LYS A 254 0.91 -6.48 17.99
CA LYS A 254 -0.36 -7.21 17.80
C LYS A 254 -0.85 -7.14 16.33
N ALA A 255 -0.75 -5.98 15.70
CA ALA A 255 -1.10 -5.84 14.29
C ALA A 255 -0.22 -6.71 13.40
N LEU A 256 1.09 -6.74 13.66
CA LEU A 256 2.05 -7.54 12.91
C LEU A 256 1.76 -9.05 13.00
N GLU A 257 1.41 -9.56 14.17
CA GLU A 257 1.01 -10.96 14.37
C GLU A 257 -0.24 -11.34 13.56
N ARG A 258 -1.21 -10.43 13.44
CA ARG A 258 -2.42 -10.63 12.64
C ARG A 258 -2.18 -10.48 11.14
N LEU A 259 -1.28 -9.58 10.75
CA LEU A 259 -0.97 -9.29 9.35
C LEU A 259 -0.02 -10.30 8.73
N THR A 260 0.90 -10.87 9.51
CA THR A 260 1.92 -11.81 9.07
C THR A 260 1.70 -13.20 9.71
N SER A 261 2.73 -14.00 9.85
CA SER A 261 2.71 -15.24 10.65
C SER A 261 3.41 -15.03 11.99
N LYS A 262 3.04 -15.79 13.01
CA LYS A 262 3.70 -15.75 14.33
C LYS A 262 5.22 -15.88 14.23
N ALA A 263 5.73 -16.77 13.37
CA ALA A 263 7.17 -16.97 13.17
C ALA A 263 7.86 -15.72 12.61
N ASN A 264 7.22 -15.02 11.67
CA ASN A 264 7.78 -13.78 11.08
C ASN A 264 7.70 -12.61 12.07
N ALA A 265 6.61 -12.50 12.83
CA ALA A 265 6.48 -11.52 13.90
C ALA A 265 7.59 -11.72 14.95
N VAL A 266 7.85 -12.95 15.39
CA VAL A 266 8.94 -13.27 16.34
C VAL A 266 10.31 -12.92 15.78
N LYS A 267 10.58 -13.20 14.49
CA LYS A 267 11.85 -12.81 13.85
C LYS A 267 12.07 -11.31 13.86
N GLU A 268 11.05 -10.55 13.51
CA GLU A 268 11.12 -9.07 13.51
C GLU A 268 11.31 -8.51 14.92
N LEU A 269 10.58 -9.06 15.90
CA LEU A 269 10.70 -8.66 17.30
C LEU A 269 12.10 -8.99 17.89
N LYS A 270 12.65 -10.15 17.55
CA LYS A 270 14.03 -10.52 17.97
C LYS A 270 15.06 -9.60 17.34
N ALA A 271 14.93 -9.27 16.05
CA ALA A 271 15.84 -8.33 15.39
C ALA A 271 15.82 -6.95 16.04
N LYS A 272 14.63 -6.45 16.41
CA LYS A 272 14.46 -5.18 17.14
C LYS A 272 15.02 -5.24 18.56
N GLY A 273 14.87 -6.37 19.25
CA GLY A 273 15.45 -6.61 20.58
C GLY A 273 16.97 -6.55 20.57
N SER A 274 17.59 -7.17 19.57
CA SER A 274 19.06 -7.14 19.43
C SER A 274 19.60 -5.74 19.09
N LEU A 275 18.90 -4.98 18.27
CA LEU A 275 19.25 -3.57 17.99
C LEU A 275 19.15 -2.70 19.24
N LYS A 276 18.08 -2.85 20.02
CA LYS A 276 17.89 -2.11 21.27
C LYS A 276 18.97 -2.45 22.31
N ALA A 277 19.37 -3.73 22.40
CA ALA A 277 20.47 -4.16 23.25
C ALA A 277 21.79 -3.52 22.80
N LYS A 278 22.08 -3.50 21.50
CA LYS A 278 23.27 -2.82 20.95
C LYS A 278 23.27 -1.32 21.23
N GLU A 279 22.15 -0.64 21.05
CA GLU A 279 22.02 0.80 21.37
C GLU A 279 22.23 1.09 22.87
N MET A 280 21.70 0.23 23.75
CA MET A 280 21.90 0.38 25.19
C MET A 280 23.36 0.17 25.59
N VAL A 281 24.04 -0.82 25.01
CA VAL A 281 25.46 -1.07 25.23
C VAL A 281 26.29 0.10 24.72
N SER A 282 26.02 0.60 23.52
CA SER A 282 26.72 1.77 22.95
C SER A 282 26.57 3.02 23.80
N ARG A 283 25.36 3.27 24.32
CA ARG A 283 25.12 4.42 25.23
C ARG A 283 25.88 4.29 26.55
N LYS A 284 25.98 3.06 27.08
CA LYS A 284 26.69 2.79 28.33
C LYS A 284 28.20 2.99 28.16
N VAL A 285 28.78 2.49 27.06
CA VAL A 285 30.19 2.68 26.72
C VAL A 285 30.53 4.15 26.55
N LEU A 286 29.71 4.92 25.84
CA LEU A 286 29.92 6.38 25.71
C LEU A 286 29.81 7.13 27.04
N PHE A 287 28.98 6.67 27.97
CA PHE A 287 28.87 7.28 29.31
C PHE A 287 30.11 7.00 30.17
N ASP A 288 30.67 5.80 30.08
CA ASP A 288 31.87 5.41 30.83
C ASP A 288 33.16 6.07 30.29
N GLU A 289 33.19 6.48 29.00
CA GLU A 289 34.30 7.25 28.40
C GLU A 289 34.26 8.74 28.73
N VAL A 290 33.09 9.30 29.07
CA VAL A 290 32.92 10.73 29.44
C VAL A 290 33.19 10.97 30.91
N ILE A 291 33.26 9.93 31.74
CA ILE A 291 33.49 10.04 33.21
C ILE A 291 34.96 9.70 33.57
N ARG A 292 35.78 9.35 32.61
CA ARG A 292 37.25 9.24 32.75
C ARG A 292 37.96 10.48 32.19
#